data_89a257eb78470979b83fe6b371dcc19a
#
_entry.id   89a257eb78470979b83fe6b371dcc19a
#
_cell.length_a   1.000
_cell.length_b   1.000
_cell.length_c   1.000
_cell.angle_alpha   90.00
_cell.angle_beta   90.00
_cell.angle_gamma   90.00
#
_symmetry.space_group_name_H-M   'P 1'
#
loop_
_entity.id
_entity.type
_entity.pdbx_description
1 polymer ?
#
loop_
_entity_poly.entity_id
_entity_poly.type
_entity_poly.pdbx_seq_one_letter_code
_entity_poly.pdbx_strand_id
1 'polypeptide(L)'
;MKRPRALPTYAVSIFMAGDIETAKRHIRRCCYEDALCVTVTPTTFIYTAGEEAGFTVGFVNYPRFPRVPSRLRARAMKLARELMRECCQRSALVMDASRTDWLTLDPPALARSKSP
;
A
#
# COMPACT_ATOMS: atom_id res chain seq x y z
N MET A 1 -35.97 -1.95 -6.28
CA MET A 1 -34.51 -1.94 -6.13
C MET A 1 -33.88 -0.80 -6.91
N LYS A 2 -32.95 -0.13 -6.33
CA LYS A 2 -32.28 0.99 -7.01
C LYS A 2 -31.25 0.48 -7.99
N ARG A 3 -30.98 1.28 -9.00
CA ARG A 3 -29.91 0.95 -9.95
C ARG A 3 -28.56 0.98 -9.24
N PRO A 4 -27.64 0.09 -9.64
CA PRO A 4 -26.30 0.17 -9.13
C PRO A 4 -25.66 1.51 -9.48
N ARG A 5 -24.82 1.99 -8.59
CA ARG A 5 -24.00 3.16 -8.89
C ARG A 5 -22.67 2.70 -9.48
N ALA A 6 -22.18 3.43 -10.43
CA ALA A 6 -20.92 3.09 -11.10
C ALA A 6 -19.95 4.25 -10.97
N LEU A 7 -18.71 3.92 -10.71
CA LEU A 7 -17.60 4.87 -10.65
C LEU A 7 -16.48 4.34 -11.53
N PRO A 8 -15.61 5.23 -12.02
CA PRO A 8 -14.40 4.74 -12.68
C PRO A 8 -13.61 3.84 -11.73
N THR A 9 -13.19 2.70 -12.24
CA THR A 9 -12.41 1.76 -11.43
C THR A 9 -11.00 2.28 -11.23
N TYR A 10 -10.58 2.32 -9.99
CA TYR A 10 -9.19 2.59 -9.68
C TYR A 10 -8.83 1.86 -8.39
N ALA A 11 -7.70 1.20 -8.41
CA ALA A 11 -7.20 0.48 -7.25
C ALA A 11 -5.70 0.66 -7.18
N VAL A 12 -5.20 0.84 -5.96
CA VAL A 12 -3.76 0.91 -5.73
C VAL A 12 -3.47 0.07 -4.50
N SER A 13 -2.36 -0.65 -4.54
CA SER A 13 -1.99 -1.57 -3.48
C SER A 13 -0.61 -1.25 -2.94
N ILE A 14 -0.46 -1.43 -1.63
CA ILE A 14 0.83 -1.36 -0.97
C ILE A 14 1.23 -2.79 -0.62
N PHE A 15 2.43 -3.19 -1.01
CA PHE A 15 2.99 -4.49 -0.65
C PHE A 15 4.21 -4.26 0.21
N MET A 16 4.24 -4.84 1.40
CA MET A 16 5.42 -4.69 2.26
C MET A 16 5.48 -5.79 3.31
N ALA A 17 6.71 -6.07 3.75
CA ALA A 17 6.94 -6.95 4.87
C ALA A 17 6.64 -6.21 6.17
N GLY A 18 6.49 -6.94 7.25
CA GLY A 18 6.30 -6.33 8.56
C GLY A 18 5.16 -6.97 9.32
N ASP A 19 4.95 -6.48 10.53
CA ASP A 19 3.92 -7.01 11.41
C ASP A 19 2.56 -6.43 11.05
N ILE A 20 1.65 -7.32 10.66
CA ILE A 20 0.34 -6.89 10.20
C ILE A 20 -0.49 -6.23 11.29
N GLU A 21 -0.32 -6.64 12.54
CA GLU A 21 -1.09 -6.03 13.63
C GLU A 21 -0.64 -4.60 13.91
N THR A 22 0.65 -4.34 13.81
CA THR A 22 1.17 -2.99 13.91
C THR A 22 0.61 -2.12 12.80
N ALA A 23 0.59 -2.67 11.58
CA ALA A 23 0.04 -1.95 10.42
C ALA A 23 -1.43 -1.63 10.62
N LYS A 24 -2.22 -2.61 11.06
CA LYS A 24 -3.66 -2.41 11.27
C LYS A 24 -3.93 -1.33 12.29
N ARG A 25 -3.13 -1.29 13.35
CA ARG A 25 -3.31 -0.27 14.40
C ARG A 25 -3.15 1.13 13.83
N HIS A 26 -2.10 1.32 13.05
CA HIS A 26 -1.87 2.61 12.42
C HIS A 26 -2.94 2.96 11.40
N ILE A 27 -3.33 1.96 10.59
CA ILE A 27 -4.35 2.15 9.55
C ILE A 27 -5.70 2.53 10.16
N ARG A 28 -6.07 1.90 11.27
CA ARG A 28 -7.33 2.25 11.94
C ARG A 28 -7.36 3.72 12.34
N ARG A 29 -6.24 4.22 12.83
CA ARG A 29 -6.15 5.63 13.21
C ARG A 29 -6.30 6.52 11.98
N CYS A 30 -5.62 6.18 10.90
CA CYS A 30 -5.69 6.96 9.67
C CYS A 30 -7.11 7.00 9.10
N CYS A 31 -7.79 5.86 9.10
CA CYS A 31 -9.15 5.79 8.57
C CYS A 31 -10.15 6.52 9.46
N TYR A 32 -9.85 6.61 10.73
CA TYR A 32 -10.70 7.36 11.65
C TYR A 32 -10.60 8.86 11.38
N GLU A 33 -9.39 9.33 11.07
CA GLU A 33 -9.14 10.76 10.86
C GLU A 33 -9.49 11.23 9.45
N ASP A 34 -9.44 10.33 8.49
CA ASP A 34 -9.65 10.67 7.08
C ASP A 34 -10.56 9.62 6.47
N ALA A 35 -11.79 10.00 6.15
CA ALA A 35 -12.80 9.07 5.64
C ALA A 35 -12.25 8.22 4.50
N LEU A 36 -11.90 6.99 4.80
CA LEU A 36 -11.13 6.13 3.94
C LEU A 36 -11.50 4.69 4.25
N CYS A 37 -11.53 3.86 3.22
CA CYS A 37 -11.77 2.43 3.40
C CYS A 37 -10.68 1.66 2.66
N VAL A 38 -9.95 0.83 3.39
CA VAL A 38 -8.90 0.02 2.80
C VAL A 38 -9.06 -1.42 3.23
N THR A 39 -8.46 -2.33 2.48
CA THR A 39 -8.38 -3.74 2.85
C THR A 39 -6.97 -4.04 3.32
N VAL A 40 -6.84 -4.96 4.25
CA VAL A 40 -5.54 -5.41 4.73
C VAL A 40 -5.53 -6.92 4.66
N THR A 41 -4.58 -7.46 3.93
CA THR A 41 -4.51 -8.90 3.66
C THR A 41 -3.15 -9.44 4.08
N PRO A 42 -3.11 -10.52 4.88
CA PRO A 42 -1.82 -11.16 5.20
C PRO A 42 -1.17 -11.68 3.92
N THR A 43 0.13 -11.50 3.82
CA THR A 43 0.88 -11.89 2.64
C THR A 43 2.18 -12.56 3.08
N THR A 44 2.56 -13.62 2.37
CA THR A 44 3.87 -14.24 2.56
C THR A 44 4.70 -13.96 1.32
N PHE A 45 5.82 -13.30 1.50
CA PHE A 45 6.74 -13.05 0.39
C PHE A 45 7.73 -14.18 0.33
N ILE A 46 7.77 -14.89 -0.78
CA ILE A 46 8.67 -16.02 -0.98
C ILE A 46 9.62 -15.65 -2.11
N TYR A 47 10.91 -15.75 -1.83
CA TYR A 47 11.94 -15.38 -2.80
C TYR A 47 13.11 -16.36 -2.69
N THR A 48 14.11 -16.14 -3.53
CA THR A 48 15.26 -17.06 -3.55
C THR A 48 15.89 -17.13 -2.17
N ALA A 49 15.92 -18.35 -1.63
CA ALA A 49 16.54 -18.65 -0.35
C ALA A 49 15.86 -18.04 0.87
N GLY A 50 14.60 -17.62 0.75
CA GLY A 50 13.96 -17.12 1.94
C GLY A 50 12.49 -16.79 1.77
N GLU A 51 11.90 -16.39 2.88
CA GLU A 51 10.54 -15.89 2.87
C GLU A 51 10.34 -15.01 4.10
N GLU A 52 9.34 -14.14 4.03
CA GLU A 52 8.99 -13.33 5.17
C GLU A 52 7.51 -12.97 5.15
N ALA A 53 6.98 -12.76 6.35
CA ALA A 53 5.59 -12.36 6.49
C ALA A 53 5.44 -10.88 6.21
N GLY A 54 4.30 -10.51 5.67
CA GLY A 54 3.97 -9.12 5.43
C GLY A 54 2.50 -8.96 5.20
N PHE A 55 2.15 -7.93 4.45
CA PHE A 55 0.75 -7.64 4.19
C PHE A 55 0.60 -6.81 2.93
N THR A 56 -0.62 -6.82 2.43
CA THR A 56 -1.01 -5.99 1.30
C THR A 56 -2.12 -5.07 1.78
N VAL A 57 -2.00 -3.79 1.50
CA VAL A 57 -3.04 -2.81 1.81
C VAL A 57 -3.65 -2.35 0.50
N GLY A 58 -4.95 -2.56 0.35
CA GLY A 58 -5.64 -2.22 -0.89
C GLY A 58 -6.49 -0.99 -0.73
N PHE A 59 -6.32 -0.05 -1.66
CA PHE A 59 -7.18 1.13 -1.76
C PHE A 59 -8.01 0.97 -3.01
N VAL A 60 -9.31 1.18 -2.87
CA VAL A 60 -10.20 1.16 -4.02
C VAL A 60 -10.99 2.46 -4.05
N ASN A 61 -11.49 2.80 -5.23
CA ASN A 61 -12.36 3.96 -5.33
C ASN A 61 -13.73 3.56 -4.78
N TYR A 62 -13.88 3.66 -3.48
CA TYR A 62 -15.06 3.17 -2.78
C TYR A 62 -16.21 4.17 -2.95
N PRO A 63 -17.38 3.73 -3.41
CA PRO A 63 -18.48 4.67 -3.70
C PRO A 63 -18.92 5.53 -2.53
N ARG A 64 -18.76 5.06 -1.30
CA ARG A 64 -19.13 5.86 -0.13
C ARG A 64 -18.16 7.03 0.09
N PHE A 65 -16.89 6.86 -0.32
CA PHE A 65 -15.85 7.87 -0.15
C PHE A 65 -15.12 8.07 -1.47
N PRO A 66 -15.83 8.54 -2.51
CA PRO A 66 -15.22 8.62 -3.84
C PRO A 66 -14.09 9.64 -3.87
N ARG A 67 -13.01 9.29 -4.56
CA ARG A 67 -11.86 10.18 -4.73
C ARG A 67 -11.33 10.05 -6.14
N VAL A 68 -10.72 11.11 -6.64
CA VAL A 68 -10.05 11.02 -7.93
C VAL A 68 -8.79 10.15 -7.80
N PRO A 69 -8.42 9.41 -8.86
CA PRO A 69 -7.29 8.48 -8.79
C PRO A 69 -5.99 9.09 -8.28
N SER A 70 -5.66 10.31 -8.70
CA SER A 70 -4.42 10.94 -8.25
C SER A 70 -4.39 11.18 -6.74
N ARG A 71 -5.53 11.53 -6.16
CA ARG A 71 -5.61 11.72 -4.71
C ARG A 71 -5.53 10.39 -3.98
N LEU A 72 -6.17 9.37 -4.52
CA LEU A 72 -6.14 8.05 -3.90
C LEU A 72 -4.72 7.50 -3.91
N ARG A 73 -4.01 7.69 -5.03
CA ARG A 73 -2.61 7.27 -5.10
C ARG A 73 -1.71 8.05 -4.15
N ALA A 74 -1.91 9.36 -4.07
CA ALA A 74 -1.13 10.19 -3.15
C ALA A 74 -1.34 9.75 -1.70
N ARG A 75 -2.58 9.39 -1.36
CA ARG A 75 -2.88 8.91 -0.02
C ARG A 75 -2.22 7.57 0.25
N ALA A 76 -2.19 6.68 -0.75
CA ALA A 76 -1.52 5.40 -0.61
C ALA A 76 -0.02 5.59 -0.42
N MET A 77 0.59 6.50 -1.18
CA MET A 77 2.02 6.79 -1.02
C MET A 77 2.34 7.30 0.37
N LYS A 78 1.50 8.17 0.88
CA LYS A 78 1.68 8.71 2.23
C LYS A 78 1.56 7.59 3.27
N LEU A 79 0.55 6.75 3.15
CA LEU A 79 0.36 5.65 4.09
C LEU A 79 1.52 4.67 4.02
N ALA A 80 2.03 4.38 2.82
CA ALA A 80 3.16 3.47 2.67
C ALA A 80 4.39 3.98 3.43
N ARG A 81 4.68 5.28 3.32
CA ARG A 81 5.80 5.87 4.05
C ARG A 81 5.60 5.79 5.56
N GLU A 82 4.37 6.03 6.01
CA GLU A 82 4.06 5.93 7.43
C GLU A 82 4.24 4.50 7.93
N LEU A 83 3.75 3.53 7.16
CA LEU A 83 3.86 2.12 7.55
C LEU A 83 5.30 1.63 7.55
N MET A 84 6.12 2.11 6.62
CA MET A 84 7.53 1.78 6.65
C MET A 84 8.14 2.19 8.00
N ARG A 85 7.78 3.35 8.49
CA ARG A 85 8.27 3.85 9.76
C ARG A 85 7.68 3.07 10.93
N GLU A 86 6.35 2.88 10.93
CA GLU A 86 5.68 2.19 12.04
C GLU A 86 6.10 0.74 12.16
N CYS A 87 6.32 0.07 11.05
CA CYS A 87 6.70 -1.34 11.03
C CYS A 87 8.20 -1.55 10.91
N CYS A 88 8.98 -0.48 10.98
CA CYS A 88 10.45 -0.53 10.92
C CYS A 88 10.94 -1.26 9.67
N GLN A 89 10.34 -0.94 8.52
CA GLN A 89 10.70 -1.54 7.25
C GLN A 89 11.44 -0.56 6.37
N ARG A 90 12.33 -1.06 5.53
CA ARG A 90 13.18 -0.24 4.70
C ARG A 90 12.61 -0.01 3.31
N SER A 91 11.57 -0.74 2.94
CA SER A 91 11.01 -0.59 1.59
C SER A 91 9.56 -0.99 1.55
N ALA A 92 8.89 -0.55 0.50
CA ALA A 92 7.51 -0.91 0.20
C ALA A 92 7.29 -0.69 -1.29
N LEU A 93 6.34 -1.43 -1.86
CA LEU A 93 5.90 -1.20 -3.24
C LEU A 93 4.53 -0.56 -3.21
N VAL A 94 4.32 0.44 -4.07
CA VAL A 94 2.99 1.03 -4.26
C VAL A 94 2.66 0.87 -5.73
N MET A 95 1.62 0.12 -6.03
CA MET A 95 1.36 -0.35 -7.38
C MET A 95 -0.09 -0.14 -7.76
N ASP A 96 -0.31 0.44 -8.94
CA ASP A 96 -1.63 0.42 -9.57
C ASP A 96 -1.48 -0.26 -10.94
N ALA A 97 -2.53 -0.19 -11.75
CA ALA A 97 -2.51 -0.89 -13.04
C ALA A 97 -1.48 -0.35 -14.02
N SER A 98 -1.02 0.89 -13.83
CA SER A 98 -0.14 1.52 -14.80
C SER A 98 1.30 1.67 -14.33
N ARG A 99 1.56 1.59 -13.03
CA ARG A 99 2.91 1.85 -12.56
C ARG A 99 3.14 1.32 -11.15
N THR A 100 4.40 0.97 -10.89
CA THR A 100 4.86 0.53 -9.57
C THR A 100 5.92 1.51 -9.09
N ASP A 101 5.75 2.03 -7.89
CA ASP A 101 6.77 2.83 -7.22
C ASP A 101 7.40 1.99 -6.13
N TRP A 102 8.70 1.94 -6.13
CA TRP A 102 9.46 1.25 -5.09
C TRP A 102 10.00 2.29 -4.12
N LEU A 103 9.40 2.35 -2.94
CA LEU A 103 9.88 3.22 -1.88
C LEU A 103 10.97 2.50 -1.14
N THR A 104 12.14 3.11 -1.00
CA THR A 104 13.23 2.47 -0.30
C THR A 104 14.09 3.50 0.42
N LEU A 105 14.61 3.10 1.56
CA LEU A 105 15.59 3.88 2.30
C LEU A 105 17.00 3.56 1.87
N ASP A 106 17.18 2.56 1.01
CA ASP A 106 18.51 2.16 0.55
C ASP A 106 19.04 3.18 -0.45
N PRO A 107 20.34 3.44 -0.44
CA PRO A 107 20.93 4.39 -1.38
C PRO A 107 20.71 3.96 -2.82
N PRO A 108 20.47 4.90 -3.74
CA PRO A 108 20.30 4.54 -5.15
C PRO A 108 21.46 3.76 -5.74
N ALA A 109 22.67 4.05 -5.31
CA ALA A 109 23.84 3.32 -5.81
C ALA A 109 23.75 1.83 -5.50
N LEU A 110 23.23 1.49 -4.34
CA LEU A 110 23.05 0.11 -3.95
C LEU A 110 22.05 -0.59 -4.86
N ALA A 111 20.97 0.09 -5.17
CA ALA A 111 19.97 -0.47 -6.08
C ALA A 111 20.55 -0.72 -7.45
N ARG A 112 21.40 0.20 -7.95
CA ARG A 112 22.02 0.04 -9.26
C ARG A 112 23.03 -1.10 -9.29
N SER A 113 23.67 -1.37 -8.18
CA SER A 113 24.69 -2.41 -8.14
C SER A 113 24.13 -3.79 -8.46
N LYS A 114 22.84 -3.94 -8.49
CA LYS A 114 22.21 -5.21 -8.83
C LYS A 114 22.08 -5.39 -10.34
N SER A 115 22.34 -4.40 -11.09
CA SER A 115 22.23 -4.49 -12.53
C SER A 115 23.34 -5.36 -13.06
N PRO A 116 23.05 -6.22 -14.02
CA PRO A 116 24.07 -7.03 -14.64
C PRO A 116 25.04 -6.17 -15.42
#